data_2b2fd6e5b21846c1451704be77c1e87d
#
_entry.id   2b2fd6e5b21846c1451704be77c1e87d
#
_cell.length_a   1.000
_cell.length_b   1.000
_cell.length_c   1.000
_cell.angle_alpha   90.00
_cell.angle_beta   90.00
_cell.angle_gamma   90.00
#
_symmetry.space_group_name_H-M   'P 1'
#
loop_
_entity.id
_entity.type
_entity.pdbx_description
1 polymer ?
#
loop_
_entity_poly.entity_id
_entity_poly.type
_entity_poly.pdbx_seq_one_letter_code
_entity_poly.pdbx_strand_id
1 'polypeptide(L)'
;MEGTEITFKILVFTEGTILTNKKWIGLPREEVVKQVKKWSTLSKEELEKLKRNGDAPSPRYFAASVPIGNSVKKIEAWKKQNATIVYLTSRRKPNEVKIIRDVLKKHRFPKGRLLFRKEGEDYKDVAEKIMPNVIVEDDCESIGGETEMTYPSLRPELKFRVKSVVVREFGGIDHLPDNLAELMKYRG
;
A
#
# COMPACT_ATOMS: atom_id res chain seq x y z
N MET A 1 -32.41 18.65 -4.63
CA MET A 1 -31.72 17.43 -5.10
C MET A 1 -30.24 17.65 -4.91
N GLU A 2 -29.68 17.15 -3.80
CA GLU A 2 -28.23 17.19 -3.59
C GLU A 2 -27.59 16.24 -4.59
N GLY A 3 -26.91 16.80 -5.57
CA GLY A 3 -26.10 16.02 -6.50
C GLY A 3 -25.01 15.31 -5.71
N THR A 4 -25.04 14.00 -5.65
CA THR A 4 -23.92 13.19 -5.19
C THR A 4 -22.72 13.49 -6.08
N GLU A 5 -21.84 14.37 -5.63
CA GLU A 5 -20.55 14.60 -6.27
C GLU A 5 -19.85 13.25 -6.36
N ILE A 6 -19.71 12.72 -7.57
CA ILE A 6 -18.97 11.48 -7.80
C ILE A 6 -17.50 11.79 -7.51
N THR A 7 -17.08 11.60 -6.27
CA THR A 7 -15.69 11.84 -5.87
C THR A 7 -14.79 10.74 -6.46
N PHE A 8 -13.76 11.16 -7.20
CA PHE A 8 -12.75 10.26 -7.73
C PHE A 8 -11.98 9.60 -6.60
N LYS A 9 -12.07 8.28 -6.46
CA LYS A 9 -11.54 7.54 -5.31
C LYS A 9 -10.31 6.73 -5.70
N ILE A 10 -9.21 6.91 -4.96
CA ILE A 10 -7.97 6.16 -5.14
C ILE A 10 -7.73 5.31 -3.89
N LEU A 11 -7.61 4.00 -4.07
CA LEU A 11 -7.15 3.06 -3.06
C LEU A 11 -5.65 2.87 -3.22
N VAL A 12 -4.88 3.23 -2.18
CA VAL A 12 -3.42 3.14 -2.18
C VAL A 12 -2.98 2.17 -1.10
N PHE A 13 -2.24 1.14 -1.49
CA PHE A 13 -1.60 0.24 -0.53
C PHE A 13 -0.47 0.95 0.21
N THR A 14 -0.22 0.57 1.46
CA THR A 14 0.75 1.26 2.31
C THR A 14 2.12 0.60 2.25
N GLU A 15 2.28 -0.57 2.86
CA GLU A 15 3.57 -1.24 2.94
C GLU A 15 3.98 -1.80 1.57
N GLY A 16 5.22 -1.61 1.18
CA GLY A 16 5.76 -2.01 -0.12
C GLY A 16 5.48 -1.02 -1.25
N THR A 17 4.34 -0.33 -1.20
CA THR A 17 3.88 0.63 -2.24
C THR A 17 4.34 2.05 -1.96
N ILE A 18 4.03 2.59 -0.77
CA ILE A 18 4.36 3.98 -0.38
C ILE A 18 5.15 4.09 0.91
N LEU A 19 5.26 3.00 1.68
CA LEU A 19 6.02 2.91 2.92
C LEU A 19 7.03 1.77 2.85
N THR A 20 8.23 2.03 3.35
CA THR A 20 9.28 1.03 3.61
C THR A 20 9.84 1.21 5.00
N ASN A 21 10.58 0.22 5.53
CA ASN A 21 11.28 0.42 6.80
C ASN A 21 12.53 1.29 6.59
N LYS A 22 12.81 2.21 7.52
CA LYS A 22 13.96 3.14 7.45
C LYS A 22 15.30 2.45 7.24
N LYS A 23 15.45 1.19 7.67
CA LYS A 23 16.70 0.41 7.50
C LYS A 23 17.01 0.07 6.04
N TRP A 24 16.00 0.17 5.15
CA TRP A 24 16.16 -0.09 3.72
C TRP A 24 16.54 1.14 2.90
N ILE A 25 16.56 2.34 3.53
CA ILE A 25 16.92 3.57 2.81
C ILE A 25 18.35 3.45 2.29
N GLY A 26 18.51 3.77 1.00
CA GLY A 26 19.80 3.71 0.32
C GLY A 26 20.21 2.33 -0.17
N LEU A 27 19.46 1.29 0.12
CA LEU A 27 19.69 -0.02 -0.47
C LEU A 27 19.01 -0.11 -1.85
N PRO A 28 19.63 -0.83 -2.80
CA PRO A 28 18.96 -1.20 -4.04
C PRO A 28 17.67 -1.98 -3.74
N ARG A 29 16.62 -1.70 -4.52
CA ARG A 29 15.31 -2.36 -4.35
C ARG A 29 15.43 -3.89 -4.36
N GLU A 30 16.22 -4.42 -5.27
CA GLU A 30 16.44 -5.87 -5.44
C GLU A 30 17.02 -6.51 -4.17
N GLU A 31 17.87 -5.78 -3.46
CA GLU A 31 18.43 -6.27 -2.18
C GLU A 31 17.35 -6.25 -1.09
N VAL A 32 16.48 -5.25 -1.05
CA VAL A 32 15.34 -5.20 -0.11
C VAL A 32 14.42 -6.39 -0.34
N VAL A 33 14.01 -6.65 -1.58
CA VAL A 33 13.17 -7.81 -1.95
C VAL A 33 13.82 -9.12 -1.52
N LYS A 34 15.11 -9.28 -1.80
CA LYS A 34 15.87 -10.47 -1.39
C LYS A 34 15.89 -10.67 0.11
N GLN A 35 16.08 -9.58 0.89
CA GLN A 35 16.07 -9.66 2.35
C GLN A 35 14.67 -10.01 2.90
N VAL A 36 13.61 -9.47 2.32
CA VAL A 36 12.24 -9.78 2.71
C VAL A 36 11.90 -11.24 2.40
N LYS A 37 12.27 -11.74 1.22
CA LYS A 37 12.09 -13.16 0.85
C LYS A 37 12.74 -14.11 1.85
N LYS A 38 13.88 -13.75 2.43
CA LYS A 38 14.56 -14.60 3.42
C LYS A 38 13.71 -14.86 4.67
N TRP A 39 12.81 -13.98 5.05
CA TRP A 39 11.99 -14.21 6.25
C TRP A 39 11.14 -15.48 6.17
N SER A 40 10.70 -15.86 4.96
CA SER A 40 9.93 -17.09 4.74
C SER A 40 10.76 -18.37 4.88
N THR A 41 12.11 -18.26 4.84
CA THR A 41 13.03 -19.38 4.95
C THR A 41 13.64 -19.54 6.35
N LEU A 42 13.38 -18.58 7.26
CA LEU A 42 13.90 -18.62 8.62
C LEU A 42 13.10 -19.56 9.50
N SER A 43 13.78 -20.17 10.48
CA SER A 43 13.11 -20.86 11.57
C SER A 43 12.26 -19.89 12.39
N LYS A 44 11.28 -20.42 13.12
CA LYS A 44 10.42 -19.63 14.00
C LYS A 44 11.24 -18.85 15.04
N GLU A 45 12.28 -19.47 15.59
CA GLU A 45 13.14 -18.86 16.62
C GLU A 45 13.95 -17.69 16.06
N GLU A 46 14.57 -17.87 14.88
CA GLU A 46 15.31 -16.81 14.19
C GLU A 46 14.40 -15.62 13.86
N LEU A 47 13.21 -15.91 13.32
CA LEU A 47 12.25 -14.86 12.99
C LEU A 47 11.78 -14.09 14.22
N GLU A 48 11.51 -14.77 15.34
CA GLU A 48 11.12 -14.11 16.60
C GLU A 48 12.27 -13.25 17.18
N LYS A 49 13.53 -13.68 17.04
CA LYS A 49 14.69 -12.85 17.39
C LYS A 49 14.74 -11.56 16.56
N LEU A 50 14.56 -11.67 15.25
CA LEU A 50 14.52 -10.49 14.37
C LEU A 50 13.35 -9.56 14.71
N LYS A 51 12.17 -10.09 15.01
CA LYS A 51 11.00 -9.31 15.41
C LYS A 51 11.26 -8.53 16.71
N ARG A 52 11.89 -9.15 17.73
CA ARG A 52 12.24 -8.46 18.97
C ARG A 52 13.20 -7.30 18.74
N ASN A 53 14.12 -7.44 17.81
CA ASN A 53 15.06 -6.38 17.43
C ASN A 53 14.43 -5.29 16.55
N GLY A 54 13.26 -5.54 15.96
CA GLY A 54 12.62 -4.66 14.97
C GLY A 54 13.19 -4.83 13.57
N ASP A 55 13.80 -5.98 13.27
CA ASP A 55 14.43 -6.31 12.00
C ASP A 55 13.52 -7.13 11.08
N ALA A 56 12.40 -7.61 11.58
CA ALA A 56 11.34 -8.29 10.84
C ALA A 56 9.97 -7.76 11.27
N PRO A 57 8.89 -8.05 10.51
CA PRO A 57 7.54 -7.54 10.74
C PRO A 57 7.08 -7.69 12.20
N SER A 58 6.96 -6.56 12.90
CA SER A 58 6.61 -6.43 14.32
C SER A 58 6.15 -4.99 14.57
N PRO A 59 5.49 -4.67 15.69
CA PRO A 59 5.14 -3.30 16.03
C PRO A 59 6.32 -2.32 15.94
N ARG A 60 7.51 -2.73 16.43
CA ARG A 60 8.74 -1.94 16.34
C ARG A 60 9.20 -1.72 14.90
N TYR A 61 9.11 -2.75 14.06
CA TYR A 61 9.44 -2.66 12.64
C TYR A 61 8.53 -1.67 11.92
N PHE A 62 7.21 -1.77 12.15
CA PHE A 62 6.24 -0.89 11.49
C PHE A 62 6.35 0.56 11.94
N ALA A 63 6.64 0.81 13.23
CA ALA A 63 6.86 2.16 13.75
C ALA A 63 8.08 2.88 13.12
N ALA A 64 9.02 2.10 12.57
CA ALA A 64 10.19 2.62 11.87
C ALA A 64 9.95 2.83 10.36
N SER A 65 8.71 2.75 9.89
CA SER A 65 8.38 2.97 8.47
C SER A 65 8.50 4.44 8.09
N VAL A 66 8.91 4.64 6.84
CA VAL A 66 9.11 5.96 6.21
C VAL A 66 8.55 5.94 4.79
N PRO A 67 8.25 7.11 4.19
CA PRO A 67 7.82 7.18 2.79
C PRO A 67 8.88 6.65 1.83
N ILE A 68 8.44 5.97 0.79
CA ILE A 68 9.29 5.65 -0.37
C ILE A 68 9.29 6.87 -1.29
N GLY A 69 10.47 7.39 -1.58
CA GLY A 69 10.63 8.53 -2.49
C GLY A 69 9.76 9.74 -2.13
N ASN A 70 9.07 10.29 -3.10
CA ASN A 70 8.19 11.45 -2.95
C ASN A 70 6.70 11.07 -2.80
N SER A 71 6.39 9.89 -2.30
CA SER A 71 5.01 9.35 -2.20
C SER A 71 4.03 10.35 -1.58
N VAL A 72 4.45 11.12 -0.57
CA VAL A 72 3.61 12.14 0.07
C VAL A 72 3.19 13.21 -0.94
N LYS A 73 4.15 13.79 -1.67
CA LYS A 73 3.90 14.83 -2.68
C LYS A 73 3.02 14.31 -3.82
N LYS A 74 3.25 13.05 -4.24
CA LYS A 74 2.44 12.40 -5.27
C LYS A 74 0.97 12.30 -4.87
N ILE A 75 0.71 11.81 -3.66
CA ILE A 75 -0.66 11.68 -3.15
C ILE A 75 -1.28 13.06 -2.89
N GLU A 76 -0.48 14.06 -2.48
CA GLU A 76 -0.95 15.46 -2.38
C GLU A 76 -1.39 16.02 -3.73
N ALA A 77 -0.67 15.74 -4.82
CA ALA A 77 -1.05 16.18 -6.16
C ALA A 77 -2.41 15.60 -6.58
N TRP A 78 -2.67 14.34 -6.30
CA TRP A 78 -3.97 13.72 -6.53
C TRP A 78 -5.06 14.32 -5.64
N LYS A 79 -4.76 14.54 -4.35
CA LYS A 79 -5.71 15.13 -3.39
C LYS A 79 -6.12 16.55 -3.79
N LYS A 80 -5.20 17.37 -4.31
CA LYS A 80 -5.47 18.73 -4.81
C LYS A 80 -6.43 18.76 -6.00
N GLN A 81 -6.59 17.66 -6.71
CA GLN A 81 -7.56 17.48 -7.80
C GLN A 81 -8.88 16.85 -7.32
N ASN A 82 -9.20 16.98 -6.03
CA ASN A 82 -10.40 16.46 -5.36
C ASN A 82 -10.49 14.92 -5.32
N ALA A 83 -9.38 14.20 -5.46
CA ALA A 83 -9.40 12.76 -5.22
C ALA A 83 -9.66 12.44 -3.75
N THR A 84 -10.51 11.46 -3.51
CA THR A 84 -10.67 10.84 -2.19
C THR A 84 -9.62 9.76 -2.03
N ILE A 85 -8.67 9.97 -1.12
CA ILE A 85 -7.61 9.01 -0.83
C ILE A 85 -8.09 8.02 0.24
N VAL A 86 -7.94 6.74 -0.08
CA VAL A 86 -8.17 5.63 0.86
C VAL A 86 -6.88 4.81 0.91
N TYR A 87 -6.36 4.61 2.10
CA TYR A 87 -5.19 3.77 2.33
C TYR A 87 -5.63 2.36 2.72
N LEU A 88 -4.88 1.35 2.31
CA LEU A 88 -5.09 -0.03 2.71
C LEU A 88 -3.80 -0.63 3.22
N THR A 89 -3.82 -1.07 4.49
CA THR A 89 -2.65 -1.71 5.11
C THR A 89 -2.79 -3.23 5.13
N SER A 90 -1.66 -3.91 5.04
CA SER A 90 -1.58 -5.35 5.23
C SER A 90 -1.71 -5.77 6.70
N ARG A 91 -1.67 -4.82 7.64
CA ARG A 91 -1.84 -5.10 9.06
C ARG A 91 -3.28 -5.39 9.41
N ARG A 92 -3.50 -6.35 10.31
CA ARG A 92 -4.84 -6.77 10.77
C ARG A 92 -5.07 -6.47 12.26
N LYS A 93 -4.01 -6.52 13.08
CA LYS A 93 -4.11 -6.29 14.53
C LYS A 93 -4.34 -4.79 14.80
N PRO A 94 -5.30 -4.42 15.66
CA PRO A 94 -5.64 -3.02 15.92
C PRO A 94 -4.45 -2.15 16.34
N ASN A 95 -3.54 -2.69 17.16
CA ASN A 95 -2.32 -1.98 17.56
C ASN A 95 -1.36 -1.72 16.39
N GLU A 96 -1.21 -2.67 15.45
CA GLU A 96 -0.37 -2.49 14.27
C GLU A 96 -1.01 -1.50 13.29
N VAL A 97 -2.32 -1.57 13.07
CA VAL A 97 -3.07 -0.61 12.26
C VAL A 97 -2.94 0.80 12.82
N LYS A 98 -3.01 0.94 14.16
CA LYS A 98 -2.77 2.22 14.82
C LYS A 98 -1.36 2.75 14.52
N ILE A 99 -0.34 1.90 14.56
CA ILE A 99 1.03 2.29 14.23
C ILE A 99 1.12 2.83 12.80
N ILE A 100 0.54 2.15 11.82
CA ILE A 100 0.55 2.65 10.42
C ILE A 100 -0.17 3.99 10.31
N ARG A 101 -1.30 4.17 11.01
CA ARG A 101 -2.00 5.47 11.04
C ARG A 101 -1.11 6.58 11.61
N ASP A 102 -0.37 6.29 12.69
CA ASP A 102 0.54 7.23 13.31
C ASP A 102 1.75 7.54 12.40
N VAL A 103 2.24 6.56 11.64
CA VAL A 103 3.29 6.73 10.61
C VAL A 103 2.80 7.65 9.49
N LEU A 104 1.63 7.39 8.92
CA LEU A 104 1.05 8.25 7.88
C LEU A 104 0.90 9.70 8.37
N LYS A 105 0.42 9.91 9.60
CA LYS A 105 0.29 11.24 10.22
C LYS A 105 1.66 11.88 10.45
N LYS A 106 2.63 11.16 11.01
CA LYS A 106 3.99 11.63 11.28
C LYS A 106 4.67 12.15 10.02
N HIS A 107 4.49 11.45 8.92
CA HIS A 107 5.09 11.81 7.63
C HIS A 107 4.20 12.72 6.78
N ARG A 108 3.10 13.27 7.36
CA ARG A 108 2.20 14.24 6.73
C ARG A 108 1.55 13.75 5.44
N PHE A 109 1.26 12.46 5.35
CA PHE A 109 0.44 11.98 4.25
C PHE A 109 -0.93 12.68 4.25
N PRO A 110 -1.50 12.99 3.07
CA PRO A 110 -2.84 13.57 2.96
C PRO A 110 -3.89 12.80 3.75
N LYS A 111 -4.82 13.50 4.38
CA LYS A 111 -5.91 12.86 5.13
C LYS A 111 -6.70 11.91 4.24
N GLY A 112 -6.84 10.67 4.69
CA GLY A 112 -7.60 9.60 4.06
C GLY A 112 -8.02 8.56 5.10
N ARG A 113 -9.00 7.72 4.75
CA ARG A 113 -9.36 6.59 5.59
C ARG A 113 -8.27 5.53 5.47
N LEU A 114 -7.82 4.97 6.61
CA LEU A 114 -6.97 3.79 6.62
C LEU A 114 -7.85 2.57 6.84
N LEU A 115 -7.89 1.69 5.86
CA LEU A 115 -8.61 0.42 5.88
C LEU A 115 -7.66 -0.73 6.16
N PHE A 116 -8.21 -1.82 6.63
CA PHE A 116 -7.53 -3.09 6.85
C PHE A 116 -8.53 -4.24 6.74
N ARG A 117 -8.04 -5.44 6.48
CA ARG A 117 -8.88 -6.64 6.41
C ARG A 117 -9.32 -7.08 7.80
N LYS A 118 -10.61 -7.31 7.97
CA LYS A 118 -11.17 -7.97 9.14
C LYS A 118 -10.94 -9.48 9.07
N GLU A 119 -11.32 -10.19 10.13
CA GLU A 119 -11.29 -11.64 10.11
C GLU A 119 -12.22 -12.18 9.01
N GLY A 120 -11.71 -13.14 8.22
CA GLY A 120 -12.45 -13.71 7.08
C GLY A 120 -12.46 -12.84 5.82
N GLU A 121 -11.87 -11.62 5.83
CA GLU A 121 -11.79 -10.75 4.65
C GLU A 121 -10.47 -10.87 3.92
N ASP A 122 -10.53 -10.83 2.59
CA ASP A 122 -9.40 -10.61 1.70
C ASP A 122 -9.33 -9.15 1.24
N TYR A 123 -8.23 -8.77 0.56
CA TYR A 123 -8.07 -7.42 0.02
C TYR A 123 -9.17 -7.07 -1.00
N LYS A 124 -9.58 -8.05 -1.83
CA LYS A 124 -10.69 -7.88 -2.78
C LYS A 124 -11.98 -7.46 -2.09
N ASP A 125 -12.30 -8.06 -0.92
CA ASP A 125 -13.53 -7.75 -0.20
C ASP A 125 -13.55 -6.30 0.29
N VAL A 126 -12.38 -5.80 0.72
CA VAL A 126 -12.23 -4.38 1.10
C VAL A 126 -12.34 -3.48 -0.12
N ALA A 127 -11.68 -3.81 -1.22
CA ALA A 127 -11.71 -3.02 -2.46
C ALA A 127 -13.10 -2.99 -3.08
N GLU A 128 -13.80 -4.13 -3.14
CA GLU A 128 -15.16 -4.24 -3.67
C GLU A 128 -16.19 -3.45 -2.86
N LYS A 129 -16.04 -3.38 -1.52
CA LYS A 129 -16.92 -2.56 -0.67
C LYS A 129 -16.80 -1.05 -0.92
N ILE A 130 -15.61 -0.58 -1.26
CA ILE A 130 -15.39 0.86 -1.46
C ILE A 130 -15.48 1.28 -2.91
N MET A 131 -15.33 0.33 -3.86
CA MET A 131 -15.36 0.56 -5.31
C MET A 131 -14.50 1.78 -5.71
N PRO A 132 -13.16 1.67 -5.67
CA PRO A 132 -12.29 2.77 -6.07
C PRO A 132 -12.28 2.94 -7.59
N ASN A 133 -11.98 4.15 -8.08
CA ASN A 133 -11.70 4.37 -9.50
C ASN A 133 -10.32 3.82 -9.89
N VAL A 134 -9.35 3.94 -8.96
CA VAL A 134 -7.98 3.45 -9.14
C VAL A 134 -7.55 2.65 -7.92
N ILE A 135 -6.90 1.51 -8.15
CA ILE A 135 -6.10 0.79 -7.16
C ILE A 135 -4.64 1.01 -7.51
N VAL A 136 -3.87 1.51 -6.56
CA VAL A 136 -2.41 1.59 -6.62
C VAL A 136 -1.85 0.58 -5.63
N GLU A 137 -1.26 -0.49 -6.14
CA GLU A 137 -0.69 -1.59 -5.36
C GLU A 137 0.67 -1.98 -5.94
N ASP A 138 1.51 -2.62 -5.16
CA ASP A 138 2.76 -3.19 -5.66
C ASP A 138 2.58 -4.61 -6.17
N ASP A 139 3.60 -5.11 -6.88
CA ASP A 139 3.61 -6.42 -7.52
C ASP A 139 3.82 -7.59 -6.55
N CYS A 140 3.90 -7.34 -5.24
CA CYS A 140 4.07 -8.34 -4.18
C CYS A 140 5.23 -9.32 -4.43
N GLU A 141 6.29 -8.89 -5.13
CA GLU A 141 7.39 -9.76 -5.58
C GLU A 141 8.02 -10.58 -4.46
N SER A 142 8.07 -10.01 -3.24
CA SER A 142 8.71 -10.68 -2.10
C SER A 142 7.87 -11.75 -1.42
N ILE A 143 6.55 -11.78 -1.67
CA ILE A 143 5.61 -12.62 -0.90
C ILE A 143 4.75 -13.57 -1.76
N GLY A 144 4.84 -13.53 -3.08
CA GLY A 144 4.06 -14.43 -3.93
C GLY A 144 3.64 -13.86 -5.28
N GLY A 145 3.90 -12.56 -5.52
CA GLY A 145 3.57 -11.92 -6.79
C GLY A 145 2.07 -11.74 -7.00
N GLU A 146 1.62 -11.93 -8.23
CA GLU A 146 0.24 -11.64 -8.67
C GLU A 146 -0.85 -12.32 -7.81
N THR A 147 -0.57 -13.49 -7.24
CA THR A 147 -1.53 -14.22 -6.39
C THR A 147 -1.86 -13.48 -5.09
N GLU A 148 -0.97 -12.59 -4.65
CA GLU A 148 -1.15 -11.78 -3.43
C GLU A 148 -1.76 -10.40 -3.72
N MET A 149 -1.89 -10.04 -5.01
CA MET A 149 -2.44 -8.75 -5.43
C MET A 149 -3.97 -8.72 -5.34
N THR A 150 -4.48 -7.51 -5.20
CA THR A 150 -5.93 -7.26 -5.05
C THR A 150 -6.67 -7.30 -6.37
N TYR A 151 -6.20 -6.58 -7.37
CA TYR A 151 -6.92 -6.42 -8.64
C TYR A 151 -7.17 -7.74 -9.37
N PRO A 152 -6.19 -8.67 -9.47
CA PRO A 152 -6.44 -9.98 -10.10
C PRO A 152 -7.57 -10.78 -9.45
N SER A 153 -7.77 -10.58 -8.14
CA SER A 153 -8.75 -11.30 -7.33
C SER A 153 -10.14 -10.67 -7.30
N LEU A 154 -10.32 -9.46 -7.87
CA LEU A 154 -11.64 -8.81 -7.97
C LEU A 154 -12.58 -9.65 -8.83
N ARG A 155 -13.88 -9.57 -8.54
CA ARG A 155 -14.92 -10.17 -9.37
C ARG A 155 -14.85 -9.61 -10.80
N PRO A 156 -14.97 -10.47 -11.84
CA PRO A 156 -14.79 -10.05 -13.25
C PRO A 156 -15.68 -8.85 -13.65
N GLU A 157 -16.94 -8.83 -13.16
CA GLU A 157 -17.89 -7.77 -13.46
C GLU A 157 -17.56 -6.41 -12.82
N LEU A 158 -16.57 -6.36 -11.91
CA LEU A 158 -16.12 -5.12 -11.28
C LEU A 158 -14.82 -4.60 -11.87
N LYS A 159 -14.00 -5.48 -12.46
CA LYS A 159 -12.67 -5.12 -12.99
C LYS A 159 -12.72 -3.99 -14.02
N PHE A 160 -13.73 -3.96 -14.89
CA PHE A 160 -13.85 -2.90 -15.92
C PHE A 160 -14.12 -1.51 -15.34
N ARG A 161 -14.55 -1.43 -14.08
CA ARG A 161 -14.84 -0.16 -13.38
C ARG A 161 -13.66 0.38 -12.60
N VAL A 162 -12.61 -0.41 -12.45
CA VAL A 162 -11.45 -0.11 -11.61
C VAL A 162 -10.20 -0.10 -12.46
N LYS A 163 -9.46 0.99 -12.43
CA LYS A 163 -8.13 1.05 -13.02
C LYS A 163 -7.12 0.41 -12.07
N SER A 164 -6.43 -0.63 -12.51
CA SER A 164 -5.26 -1.17 -11.82
C SER A 164 -4.00 -0.40 -12.21
N VAL A 165 -3.24 0.03 -11.23
CA VAL A 165 -1.91 0.63 -11.36
C VAL A 165 -0.98 -0.17 -10.48
N VAL A 166 -0.15 -0.99 -11.09
CA VAL A 166 0.81 -1.84 -10.40
C VAL A 166 2.18 -1.18 -10.43
N VAL A 167 2.82 -1.07 -9.27
CA VAL A 167 4.20 -0.58 -9.15
C VAL A 167 5.10 -1.71 -8.65
N ARG A 168 6.42 -1.56 -8.82
CA ARG A 168 7.35 -2.53 -8.26
C ARG A 168 7.38 -2.41 -6.73
N GLU A 169 7.29 -3.52 -6.02
CA GLU A 169 7.38 -3.56 -4.56
C GLU A 169 8.66 -2.84 -4.09
N PHE A 170 8.55 -1.95 -3.12
CA PHE A 170 9.58 -1.02 -2.64
C PHE A 170 10.12 -0.02 -3.68
N GLY A 171 9.56 0.02 -4.88
CA GLY A 171 9.96 0.98 -5.93
C GLY A 171 9.31 2.36 -5.80
N GLY A 172 8.23 2.45 -5.05
CA GLY A 172 7.48 3.70 -4.84
C GLY A 172 6.65 4.12 -6.06
N ILE A 173 6.05 5.30 -5.95
CA ILE A 173 5.06 5.81 -6.90
C ILE A 173 5.48 7.10 -7.60
N ASP A 174 6.74 7.50 -7.50
CA ASP A 174 7.24 8.78 -8.04
C ASP A 174 7.06 8.93 -9.55
N HIS A 175 7.17 7.81 -10.27
CA HIS A 175 7.05 7.74 -11.73
C HIS A 175 5.61 7.82 -12.24
N LEU A 176 4.61 7.69 -11.36
CA LEU A 176 3.20 7.78 -11.75
C LEU A 176 2.82 9.22 -12.10
N PRO A 177 1.82 9.43 -12.99
CA PRO A 177 1.32 10.75 -13.31
C PRO A 177 0.76 11.49 -12.08
N ASP A 178 1.00 12.81 -12.01
CA ASP A 178 0.35 13.67 -11.02
C ASP A 178 -1.11 13.97 -11.39
N ASN A 179 -1.40 14.00 -12.70
CA ASN A 179 -2.74 14.28 -13.22
C ASN A 179 -3.63 13.03 -13.15
N LEU A 180 -4.86 13.17 -12.64
CA LEU A 180 -5.79 12.05 -12.47
C LEU A 180 -6.25 11.44 -13.79
N ALA A 181 -6.46 12.28 -14.84
CA ALA A 181 -6.88 11.76 -16.14
C ALA A 181 -5.75 10.97 -16.82
N GLU A 182 -4.50 11.35 -16.59
CA GLU A 182 -3.33 10.60 -17.06
C GLU A 182 -3.15 9.31 -16.25
N LEU A 183 -3.37 9.36 -14.93
CA LEU A 183 -3.32 8.18 -14.07
C LEU A 183 -4.33 7.11 -14.51
N MET A 184 -5.53 7.52 -14.92
CA MET A 184 -6.55 6.62 -15.49
C MET A 184 -6.12 5.96 -16.79
N LYS A 185 -5.26 6.61 -17.58
CA LYS A 185 -4.74 6.11 -18.86
C LYS A 185 -3.39 5.42 -18.74
N TYR A 186 -2.78 5.51 -17.54
CA TYR A 186 -1.44 4.98 -17.32
C TYR A 186 -1.37 3.49 -17.67
N ARG A 187 -0.35 3.12 -18.44
CA ARG A 187 -0.02 1.73 -18.78
C ARG A 187 1.40 1.51 -18.28
N GLY A 188 1.52 0.86 -17.13
CA GLY A 188 2.80 0.45 -16.55
C GLY A 188 3.52 -0.58 -17.39
#